data_3d150f786dcf177d9c1fbff5aaf0fd12
#
_entry.id   3d150f786dcf177d9c1fbff5aaf0fd12
#
_cell.length_a   1.000
_cell.length_b   1.000
_cell.length_c   1.000
_cell.angle_alpha   90.00
_cell.angle_beta   90.00
_cell.angle_gamma   90.00
#
_symmetry.space_group_name_H-M   'P 1'
#
loop_
_entity.id
_entity.type
_entity.pdbx_description
1 polymer ?
#
loop_
_entity_poly.entity_id
_entity_poly.type
_entity_poly.pdbx_seq_one_letter_code
_entity_poly.pdbx_strand_id
1 'polypeptide(L)'
;MKVWKQLLLCAVLLVLAAGAWAYFTETGRRMLAAGGMDWIFAATGDAKPGQAAGTGQNSRNDAPSVVTIAAATATINDRLQAIGTGRANATVVVTPYASGRVTEFLVRSGAHVEAGQVIAKLDSDTEEIALERARITRDDALAKVERARALRKSNAITQVQLTEAELALRNAELSVHDAQVALDRRSVVAPISGIVGILPIEAGNYVTSQSSIATIDDRSSILVDFWVPERFAAAVKIDAEISATPLANPKQSYTGVVSAIDNRIDEKSRTLWVQARIANPSDSLKAGMSFEITMRFPGETYPAVSPLAIMWGSDGAFVWSVVDGRVKQVPVRIVQRNTETVLVEGEIRGGDMVVTEGLQSVRDGDEVRIANAIVPRAAEAAGAPTQ
;
A
#
# COMPACT_ATOMS: atom_id res chain seq x y z
N MET A 1 -11.84 47.33 -64.90
CA MET A 1 -11.98 48.36 -63.83
C MET A 1 -11.81 47.87 -62.40
N LYS A 2 -11.45 46.62 -62.15
CA LYS A 2 -11.28 46.08 -60.77
C LYS A 2 -9.81 46.13 -60.24
N VAL A 3 -8.80 46.07 -61.10
CA VAL A 3 -7.38 46.01 -60.71
C VAL A 3 -6.89 47.35 -60.08
N TRP A 4 -7.35 48.47 -60.60
CA TRP A 4 -6.95 49.84 -60.13
C TRP A 4 -7.46 50.11 -58.68
N LYS A 5 -8.65 49.60 -58.34
CA LYS A 5 -9.18 49.73 -56.98
C LYS A 5 -8.39 48.83 -55.96
N GLN A 6 -7.91 47.71 -56.42
CA GLN A 6 -7.05 46.82 -55.57
C GLN A 6 -5.67 47.43 -55.35
N LEU A 7 -5.08 48.03 -56.35
CA LEU A 7 -3.80 48.76 -56.24
C LEU A 7 -3.93 49.97 -55.28
N LEU A 8 -5.04 50.70 -55.34
CA LEU A 8 -5.30 51.82 -54.45
C LEU A 8 -5.51 51.38 -52.99
N LEU A 9 -6.18 50.27 -52.80
CA LEU A 9 -6.38 49.69 -51.44
C LEU A 9 -5.04 49.14 -50.85
N CYS A 10 -4.20 48.55 -51.67
CA CYS A 10 -2.86 48.11 -51.23
C CYS A 10 -1.93 49.24 -50.86
N ALA A 11 -2.03 50.40 -51.67
CA ALA A 11 -1.23 51.56 -51.36
C ALA A 11 -1.67 52.25 -50.05
N VAL A 12 -2.98 52.30 -49.76
CA VAL A 12 -3.52 52.84 -48.49
C VAL A 12 -3.08 51.94 -47.30
N LEU A 13 -3.13 50.63 -47.45
CA LEU A 13 -2.67 49.70 -46.40
C LEU A 13 -1.17 49.82 -46.12
N LEU A 14 -0.34 50.00 -47.15
CA LEU A 14 1.08 50.24 -47.01
C LEU A 14 1.41 51.55 -46.29
N VAL A 15 0.68 52.61 -46.60
CA VAL A 15 0.83 53.94 -45.91
C VAL A 15 0.41 53.82 -44.45
N LEU A 16 -0.69 53.12 -44.13
CA LEU A 16 -1.10 52.88 -42.75
C LEU A 16 -0.13 52.02 -41.97
N ALA A 17 0.43 50.98 -42.60
CA ALA A 17 1.46 50.10 -41.97
C ALA A 17 2.77 50.86 -41.71
N ALA A 18 3.22 51.69 -42.64
CA ALA A 18 4.39 52.55 -42.49
C ALA A 18 4.19 53.61 -41.40
N GLY A 19 2.97 54.18 -41.31
CA GLY A 19 2.60 55.13 -40.25
C GLY A 19 2.56 54.49 -38.87
N ALA A 20 2.02 53.28 -38.75
CA ALA A 20 2.01 52.51 -37.51
C ALA A 20 3.42 52.13 -37.09
N TRP A 21 4.27 51.66 -38.03
CA TRP A 21 5.67 51.36 -37.76
C TRP A 21 6.45 52.57 -37.28
N ALA A 22 6.29 53.71 -37.90
CA ALA A 22 6.92 54.98 -37.51
C ALA A 22 6.43 55.49 -36.15
N TYR A 23 5.17 55.19 -35.76
CA TYR A 23 4.61 55.57 -34.47
C TYR A 23 5.08 54.69 -33.30
N PHE A 24 5.21 53.37 -33.55
CA PHE A 24 5.54 52.37 -32.50
C PHE A 24 7.05 52.10 -32.31
N THR A 25 7.92 52.51 -33.23
CA THR A 25 9.36 52.24 -33.11
C THR A 25 10.18 53.52 -32.91
N GLU A 26 11.16 53.48 -32.00
CA GLU A 26 12.10 54.59 -31.77
C GLU A 26 12.89 54.99 -33.00
N THR A 27 13.21 54.02 -33.85
CA THR A 27 13.96 54.22 -35.11
C THR A 27 13.10 55.00 -36.15
N GLY A 28 11.80 54.67 -36.22
CA GLY A 28 10.86 55.38 -37.08
C GLY A 28 10.65 56.84 -36.64
N ARG A 29 10.58 57.10 -35.34
CA ARG A 29 10.46 58.48 -34.78
C ARG A 29 11.68 59.34 -35.09
N ARG A 30 12.90 58.78 -35.02
CA ARG A 30 14.14 59.50 -35.36
C ARG A 30 14.23 59.86 -36.85
N MET A 31 13.72 59.02 -37.76
CA MET A 31 13.69 59.31 -39.20
C MET A 31 12.69 60.42 -39.54
N LEU A 32 11.51 60.46 -38.90
CA LEU A 32 10.52 61.49 -39.11
C LEU A 32 10.97 62.85 -38.53
N ALA A 33 11.67 62.89 -37.42
CA ALA A 33 12.29 64.10 -36.85
C ALA A 33 13.37 64.69 -37.77
N ALA A 34 14.21 63.86 -38.41
CA ALA A 34 15.21 64.28 -39.39
C ALA A 34 14.60 64.83 -40.69
N GLY A 35 13.33 64.53 -41.01
CA GLY A 35 12.58 65.04 -42.18
C GLY A 35 11.79 66.29 -41.94
N GLY A 36 11.88 67.00 -40.81
CA GLY A 36 11.25 68.28 -40.53
C GLY A 36 9.75 68.22 -40.23
N MET A 37 9.21 67.08 -39.81
CA MET A 37 7.77 66.89 -39.52
C MET A 37 7.51 66.78 -37.99
N ASP A 38 8.22 67.56 -37.16
CA ASP A 38 8.06 67.63 -35.70
C ASP A 38 6.70 68.08 -35.20
N TRP A 39 5.95 68.79 -36.05
CA TRP A 39 4.63 69.33 -35.71
C TRP A 39 3.55 68.27 -35.48
N ILE A 40 3.76 67.04 -35.99
CA ILE A 40 2.78 65.97 -35.87
C ILE A 40 2.72 65.42 -34.45
N PHE A 41 3.82 65.58 -33.66
CA PHE A 41 3.93 65.10 -32.28
C PHE A 41 3.69 66.17 -31.21
N ALA A 42 3.53 67.43 -31.62
CA ALA A 42 3.28 68.56 -30.70
C ALA A 42 1.85 68.62 -30.14
N ALA A 43 0.95 67.72 -30.59
CA ALA A 43 -0.47 67.71 -30.17
C ALA A 43 -0.77 66.72 -29.02
N THR A 44 0.17 65.93 -28.64
CA THR A 44 0.02 65.04 -27.46
C THR A 44 0.95 65.53 -26.37
N GLY A 45 0.39 66.27 -25.41
CA GLY A 45 1.10 66.95 -24.36
C GLY A 45 1.86 65.98 -23.44
N ASP A 46 3.17 66.08 -23.47
CA ASP A 46 4.02 65.62 -22.37
C ASP A 46 4.78 66.85 -21.84
N ALA A 47 4.36 67.28 -20.67
CA ALA A 47 4.98 68.38 -19.91
C ALA A 47 6.40 67.97 -19.51
N LYS A 48 7.38 68.77 -19.88
CA LYS A 48 8.75 68.71 -19.32
C LYS A 48 8.70 68.97 -17.81
N PRO A 49 9.35 68.12 -16.99
CA PRO A 49 9.63 68.54 -15.59
C PRO A 49 10.75 69.57 -15.57
N GLY A 50 10.44 70.72 -14.96
CA GLY A 50 11.37 71.79 -14.71
C GLY A 50 12.47 71.39 -13.76
N GLN A 51 13.66 71.84 -14.05
CA GLN A 51 14.79 71.85 -13.12
C GLN A 51 14.45 72.69 -11.87
N ALA A 52 14.38 72.03 -10.71
CA ALA A 52 14.52 72.69 -9.42
C ALA A 52 15.81 72.15 -8.78
N ALA A 53 16.79 72.99 -8.71
CA ALA A 53 17.98 72.81 -7.90
C ALA A 53 17.61 72.90 -6.42
N GLY A 54 18.18 72.05 -5.60
CA GLY A 54 18.23 72.36 -4.20
C GLY A 54 18.30 71.19 -3.27
N THR A 55 19.51 70.81 -2.87
CA THR A 55 19.92 70.43 -1.53
C THR A 55 19.14 69.36 -0.76
N GLY A 56 19.84 68.32 -0.38
CA GLY A 56 19.41 67.45 0.69
C GLY A 56 19.95 66.01 0.53
N GLN A 57 21.26 65.88 0.64
CA GLN A 57 21.89 64.63 0.98
C GLN A 57 21.31 64.18 2.34
N ASN A 58 20.33 63.27 2.29
CA ASN A 58 20.00 62.40 3.40
C ASN A 58 19.97 61.01 2.82
N SER A 59 21.12 60.39 2.72
CA SER A 59 21.25 58.96 2.66
C SER A 59 20.80 58.41 4.02
N ARG A 60 19.49 58.33 4.22
CA ARG A 60 19.00 57.34 5.14
C ARG A 60 19.20 56.03 4.43
N ASN A 61 20.08 55.21 5.03
CA ASN A 61 20.12 53.76 4.82
C ASN A 61 18.69 53.21 5.10
N ASP A 62 17.78 53.34 4.17
CA ASP A 62 16.53 52.65 4.24
C ASP A 62 16.85 51.21 3.81
N ALA A 63 17.13 50.37 4.83
CA ALA A 63 17.26 48.92 4.63
C ALA A 63 16.09 48.43 3.76
N PRO A 64 16.35 47.66 2.69
CA PRO A 64 15.32 47.18 1.80
C PRO A 64 14.25 46.43 2.60
N SER A 65 12.97 46.71 2.28
CA SER A 65 11.86 46.10 2.95
C SER A 65 11.56 44.74 2.28
N VAL A 66 11.54 43.68 3.06
CA VAL A 66 11.30 42.32 2.60
C VAL A 66 10.14 41.68 3.32
N VAL A 67 9.43 40.77 2.65
CA VAL A 67 8.44 39.88 3.26
C VAL A 67 9.11 38.52 3.48
N THR A 68 8.98 37.98 4.67
CA THR A 68 9.57 36.70 5.03
C THR A 68 8.48 35.70 5.44
N ILE A 69 8.71 34.43 5.12
CA ILE A 69 7.91 33.30 5.58
C ILE A 69 8.85 32.34 6.31
N ALA A 70 8.43 31.85 7.49
CA ALA A 70 9.21 30.85 8.20
C ALA A 70 9.19 29.53 7.41
N ALA A 71 10.36 28.92 7.22
CA ALA A 71 10.47 27.60 6.63
C ALA A 71 9.74 26.59 7.53
N ALA A 72 8.80 25.83 6.95
CA ALA A 72 8.16 24.73 7.62
C ALA A 72 9.05 23.48 7.54
N THR A 73 8.68 22.40 8.23
CA THR A 73 9.25 21.08 8.02
C THR A 73 8.21 20.21 7.36
N ALA A 74 8.58 19.47 6.32
CA ALA A 74 7.70 18.49 5.70
C ALA A 74 8.44 17.16 5.49
N THR A 75 7.76 16.07 5.81
CA THR A 75 8.28 14.73 5.63
C THR A 75 7.85 14.21 4.25
N ILE A 76 8.80 13.69 3.50
CA ILE A 76 8.49 12.97 2.25
C ILE A 76 7.86 11.65 2.66
N ASN A 77 6.55 11.57 2.61
CA ASN A 77 5.86 10.30 2.81
C ASN A 77 5.81 9.57 1.46
N ASP A 78 6.76 8.67 1.27
CA ASP A 78 6.67 7.74 0.15
C ASP A 78 5.46 6.82 0.35
N ARG A 79 4.61 6.78 -0.65
CA ARG A 79 3.40 5.97 -0.66
C ARG A 79 3.56 4.88 -1.71
N LEU A 80 3.50 3.64 -1.28
CA LEU A 80 3.37 2.49 -2.16
C LEU A 80 1.89 2.18 -2.34
N GLN A 81 1.47 2.03 -3.60
CA GLN A 81 0.19 1.42 -3.97
C GLN A 81 0.49 0.17 -4.79
N ALA A 82 -0.13 -0.94 -4.44
CA ALA A 82 0.00 -2.21 -5.12
C ALA A 82 -1.34 -2.92 -5.16
N ILE A 83 -1.53 -3.79 -6.15
CA ILE A 83 -2.69 -4.68 -6.20
C ILE A 83 -2.26 -6.03 -5.66
N GLY A 84 -3.03 -6.55 -4.71
CA GLY A 84 -2.82 -7.86 -4.12
C GLY A 84 -4.02 -8.78 -4.30
N THR A 85 -3.79 -10.08 -4.13
CA THR A 85 -4.82 -11.11 -4.16
C THR A 85 -4.98 -11.75 -2.80
N GLY A 86 -6.20 -11.78 -2.28
CA GLY A 86 -6.54 -12.39 -1.01
C GLY A 86 -6.60 -13.90 -1.09
N ARG A 87 -6.01 -14.58 -0.10
CA ARG A 87 -6.14 -16.03 0.13
C ARG A 87 -6.70 -16.29 1.51
N ALA A 88 -7.37 -17.41 1.69
CA ALA A 88 -7.72 -17.88 3.05
C ALA A 88 -6.45 -18.10 3.89
N ASN A 89 -6.57 -17.97 5.20
CA ASN A 89 -5.47 -18.26 6.13
C ASN A 89 -4.95 -19.69 5.95
N ALA A 90 -5.87 -20.64 5.72
CA ALA A 90 -5.55 -22.01 5.30
C ALA A 90 -6.63 -22.53 4.36
N THR A 91 -6.23 -23.29 3.35
CA THR A 91 -7.13 -23.99 2.43
C THR A 91 -6.72 -25.47 2.40
N VAL A 92 -7.66 -26.36 2.68
CA VAL A 92 -7.39 -27.80 2.63
C VAL A 92 -8.44 -28.48 1.76
N VAL A 93 -7.97 -29.27 0.80
CA VAL A 93 -8.80 -30.19 0.04
C VAL A 93 -8.94 -31.48 0.84
N VAL A 94 -10.17 -31.79 1.21
CA VAL A 94 -10.49 -33.00 1.98
C VAL A 94 -10.64 -34.17 1.02
N THR A 95 -9.86 -35.22 1.24
CA THR A 95 -9.94 -36.49 0.52
C THR A 95 -10.19 -37.63 1.50
N PRO A 96 -10.89 -38.69 1.12
CA PRO A 96 -11.14 -39.84 1.99
C PRO A 96 -9.86 -40.66 2.16
N TYR A 97 -9.69 -41.27 3.31
CA TYR A 97 -8.58 -42.19 3.58
C TYR A 97 -8.73 -43.56 2.88
N ALA A 98 -9.97 -43.95 2.60
CA ALA A 98 -10.30 -45.21 1.92
C ALA A 98 -11.25 -44.99 0.78
N SER A 99 -11.21 -45.85 -0.24
CA SER A 99 -12.18 -45.85 -1.34
C SER A 99 -13.48 -46.50 -0.89
N GLY A 100 -14.61 -45.97 -1.35
CA GLY A 100 -15.92 -46.49 -1.00
C GLY A 100 -17.06 -45.68 -1.61
N ARG A 101 -18.30 -46.13 -1.40
CA ARG A 101 -19.48 -45.36 -1.75
C ARG A 101 -19.80 -44.38 -0.64
N VAL A 102 -20.09 -43.12 -0.99
CA VAL A 102 -20.58 -42.12 -0.02
C VAL A 102 -22.02 -42.46 0.33
N THR A 103 -22.29 -42.71 1.59
CA THR A 103 -23.67 -43.00 2.08
C THR A 103 -24.39 -41.70 2.38
N GLU A 104 -23.77 -40.77 3.06
CA GLU A 104 -24.38 -39.49 3.42
C GLU A 104 -23.34 -38.39 3.58
N PHE A 105 -23.77 -37.14 3.38
CA PHE A 105 -23.07 -35.94 3.81
C PHE A 105 -23.76 -35.40 5.07
N LEU A 106 -22.95 -35.12 6.11
CA LEU A 106 -23.42 -34.57 7.39
C LEU A 106 -23.37 -33.05 7.43
N VAL A 107 -22.74 -32.42 6.41
CA VAL A 107 -22.59 -31.00 6.27
C VAL A 107 -23.11 -30.52 4.91
N ARG A 108 -23.46 -29.25 4.81
CA ARG A 108 -23.90 -28.61 3.56
C ARG A 108 -22.81 -27.67 3.04
N SER A 109 -22.82 -27.41 1.76
CA SER A 109 -21.99 -26.37 1.14
C SER A 109 -22.21 -25.03 1.85
N GLY A 110 -21.15 -24.34 2.20
CA GLY A 110 -21.17 -23.06 2.94
C GLY A 110 -21.30 -23.21 4.47
N ALA A 111 -21.43 -24.42 5.00
CA ALA A 111 -21.50 -24.62 6.45
C ALA A 111 -20.15 -24.38 7.13
N HIS A 112 -20.18 -23.91 8.35
CA HIS A 112 -19.00 -23.88 9.22
C HIS A 112 -18.79 -25.26 9.84
N VAL A 113 -17.54 -25.73 9.89
CA VAL A 113 -17.13 -26.98 10.49
C VAL A 113 -15.96 -26.78 11.43
N GLU A 114 -15.87 -27.65 12.44
CA GLU A 114 -14.73 -27.70 13.37
C GLU A 114 -13.75 -28.81 12.96
N ALA A 115 -12.49 -28.63 13.30
CA ALA A 115 -11.48 -29.68 13.10
C ALA A 115 -11.90 -30.98 13.81
N GLY A 116 -11.82 -32.12 13.08
CA GLY A 116 -12.29 -33.43 13.56
C GLY A 116 -13.77 -33.72 13.34
N GLN A 117 -14.59 -32.74 12.92
CA GLN A 117 -16.00 -32.96 12.61
C GLN A 117 -16.16 -33.86 11.39
N VAL A 118 -17.09 -34.83 11.46
CA VAL A 118 -17.38 -35.71 10.33
C VAL A 118 -18.18 -34.95 9.25
N ILE A 119 -17.66 -34.96 8.03
CA ILE A 119 -18.22 -34.28 6.86
C ILE A 119 -19.11 -35.25 6.06
N ALA A 120 -18.57 -36.45 5.83
CA ALA A 120 -19.26 -37.49 5.04
C ALA A 120 -18.96 -38.87 5.60
N LYS A 121 -19.83 -39.79 5.38
CA LYS A 121 -19.63 -41.22 5.68
C LYS A 121 -19.58 -42.04 4.39
N LEU A 122 -18.67 -43.00 4.41
CA LEU A 122 -18.60 -44.03 3.39
C LEU A 122 -19.31 -45.28 3.91
N ASP A 123 -19.69 -46.16 2.99
CA ASP A 123 -20.20 -47.49 3.31
C ASP A 123 -19.21 -48.24 4.21
N SER A 124 -19.67 -48.67 5.40
CA SER A 124 -18.86 -49.21 6.50
C SER A 124 -19.33 -50.62 6.94
N ASP A 125 -20.34 -51.21 6.30
CA ASP A 125 -20.93 -52.45 6.75
C ASP A 125 -19.89 -53.57 6.95
N THR A 126 -18.93 -53.70 6.03
CA THR A 126 -17.86 -54.70 6.09
C THR A 126 -16.93 -54.47 7.28
N GLU A 127 -16.55 -53.22 7.56
CA GLU A 127 -15.64 -52.83 8.63
C GLU A 127 -16.33 -52.98 10.00
N GLU A 128 -17.62 -52.66 10.07
CA GLU A 128 -18.41 -52.86 11.31
C GLU A 128 -18.47 -54.34 11.68
N ILE A 129 -18.77 -55.22 10.70
CA ILE A 129 -18.74 -56.68 10.91
C ILE A 129 -17.36 -57.18 11.28
N ALA A 130 -16.30 -56.64 10.65
CA ALA A 130 -14.92 -57.01 10.96
C ALA A 130 -14.52 -56.62 12.41
N LEU A 131 -14.91 -55.41 12.83
CA LEU A 131 -14.69 -54.94 14.20
C LEU A 131 -15.41 -55.82 15.22
N GLU A 132 -16.69 -56.11 14.97
CA GLU A 132 -17.45 -56.97 15.89
C GLU A 132 -16.85 -58.38 16.00
N ARG A 133 -16.41 -58.97 14.88
CA ARG A 133 -15.70 -60.27 14.89
C ARG A 133 -14.40 -60.17 15.71
N ALA A 134 -13.62 -59.11 15.55
CA ALA A 134 -12.36 -58.92 16.31
C ALA A 134 -12.65 -58.78 17.82
N ARG A 135 -13.73 -58.09 18.20
CA ARG A 135 -14.16 -57.96 19.59
C ARG A 135 -14.52 -59.30 20.20
N ILE A 136 -15.30 -60.12 19.52
CA ILE A 136 -15.66 -61.45 19.98
C ILE A 136 -14.40 -62.30 20.19
N THR A 137 -13.43 -62.25 19.29
CA THR A 137 -12.16 -62.96 19.41
C THR A 137 -11.33 -62.48 20.64
N ARG A 138 -11.27 -61.18 20.89
CA ARG A 138 -10.62 -60.59 22.07
C ARG A 138 -11.29 -61.05 23.34
N ASP A 139 -12.62 -61.07 23.40
CA ASP A 139 -13.38 -61.48 24.60
C ASP A 139 -13.18 -62.97 24.93
N ASP A 140 -13.13 -63.83 23.91
CA ASP A 140 -12.77 -65.28 24.10
C ASP A 140 -11.32 -65.40 24.62
N ALA A 141 -10.38 -64.66 24.03
CA ALA A 141 -8.97 -64.68 24.51
C ALA A 141 -8.85 -64.17 25.95
N LEU A 142 -9.56 -63.09 26.31
CA LEU A 142 -9.62 -62.56 27.67
C LEU A 142 -10.12 -63.62 28.67
N ALA A 143 -11.26 -64.32 28.35
CA ALA A 143 -11.80 -65.40 29.17
C ALA A 143 -10.82 -66.57 29.30
N LYS A 144 -10.04 -66.88 28.27
CA LYS A 144 -8.97 -67.88 28.33
C LYS A 144 -7.83 -67.44 29.27
N VAL A 145 -7.36 -66.22 29.24
CA VAL A 145 -6.35 -65.68 30.15
C VAL A 145 -6.84 -65.73 31.58
N GLU A 146 -8.08 -65.29 31.87
CA GLU A 146 -8.68 -65.33 33.20
C GLU A 146 -8.68 -66.75 33.77
N ARG A 147 -9.13 -67.73 32.97
CA ARG A 147 -9.10 -69.15 33.36
C ARG A 147 -7.66 -69.63 33.57
N ALA A 148 -6.73 -69.27 32.68
CA ALA A 148 -5.32 -69.64 32.84
C ALA A 148 -4.71 -69.04 34.12
N ARG A 149 -5.01 -67.80 34.45
CA ARG A 149 -4.55 -67.16 35.69
C ARG A 149 -5.12 -67.84 36.92
N ALA A 150 -6.38 -68.26 36.92
CA ALA A 150 -6.98 -69.04 38.02
C ALA A 150 -6.31 -70.42 38.20
N LEU A 151 -6.12 -71.13 37.07
CA LEU A 151 -5.45 -72.45 37.08
C LEU A 151 -3.92 -72.35 37.52
N ARG A 152 -3.29 -71.21 37.15
CA ARG A 152 -1.86 -71.01 37.57
C ARG A 152 -1.73 -70.79 39.05
N LYS A 153 -2.69 -70.10 39.71
CA LYS A 153 -2.75 -69.92 41.15
C LYS A 153 -2.82 -71.27 41.89
N SER A 154 -3.46 -72.27 41.31
CA SER A 154 -3.52 -73.65 41.84
C SER A 154 -2.36 -74.53 41.34
N ASN A 155 -1.34 -74.01 40.66
CA ASN A 155 -0.27 -74.70 40.00
C ASN A 155 -0.73 -75.79 38.97
N ALA A 156 -1.91 -75.70 38.44
CA ALA A 156 -2.48 -76.64 37.47
C ALA A 156 -1.99 -76.46 36.01
N ILE A 157 -1.33 -75.32 35.71
CA ILE A 157 -0.71 -75.05 34.42
C ILE A 157 0.70 -74.48 34.55
N THR A 158 1.48 -74.55 33.46
CA THR A 158 2.82 -73.98 33.39
C THR A 158 2.83 -72.45 33.16
N GLN A 159 3.94 -71.82 33.49
CA GLN A 159 4.12 -70.39 33.18
C GLN A 159 4.06 -70.14 31.67
N VAL A 160 4.57 -71.06 30.86
CA VAL A 160 4.57 -70.97 29.39
C VAL A 160 3.15 -70.90 28.87
N GLN A 161 2.26 -71.80 29.37
CA GLN A 161 0.81 -71.76 28.94
C GLN A 161 0.09 -70.48 29.33
N LEU A 162 0.41 -69.87 30.48
CA LEU A 162 -0.13 -68.58 30.85
C LEU A 162 0.36 -67.47 29.88
N THR A 163 1.69 -67.48 29.63
CA THR A 163 2.31 -66.50 28.72
C THR A 163 1.73 -66.61 27.28
N GLU A 164 1.48 -67.83 26.78
CA GLU A 164 0.85 -68.11 25.51
C GLU A 164 -0.56 -67.53 25.45
N ALA A 165 -1.37 -67.74 26.52
CA ALA A 165 -2.71 -67.16 26.59
C ALA A 165 -2.66 -65.63 26.63
N GLU A 166 -1.74 -65.01 27.35
CA GLU A 166 -1.55 -63.56 27.41
C GLU A 166 -1.09 -63.00 26.06
N LEU A 167 -0.22 -63.69 25.32
CA LEU A 167 0.15 -63.32 23.95
C LEU A 167 -1.04 -63.39 22.99
N ALA A 168 -1.88 -64.44 23.10
CA ALA A 168 -3.08 -64.55 22.30
C ALA A 168 -4.08 -63.40 22.55
N LEU A 169 -4.25 -62.99 23.82
CA LEU A 169 -5.07 -61.82 24.15
C LEU A 169 -4.49 -60.54 23.52
N ARG A 170 -3.18 -60.30 23.66
CA ARG A 170 -2.55 -59.11 23.09
C ARG A 170 -2.70 -59.05 21.56
N ASN A 171 -2.56 -60.18 20.87
CA ASN A 171 -2.79 -60.28 19.43
C ASN A 171 -4.23 -59.98 19.07
N ALA A 172 -5.20 -60.45 19.85
CA ALA A 172 -6.62 -60.16 19.65
C ALA A 172 -6.95 -58.67 19.91
N GLU A 173 -6.34 -58.04 20.89
CA GLU A 173 -6.46 -56.60 21.16
C GLU A 173 -5.94 -55.78 19.99
N LEU A 174 -4.78 -56.16 19.41
CA LEU A 174 -4.27 -55.49 18.20
C LEU A 174 -5.21 -55.65 17.02
N SER A 175 -5.81 -56.82 16.85
CA SER A 175 -6.82 -57.06 15.77
C SER A 175 -8.06 -56.18 15.94
N VAL A 176 -8.51 -55.92 17.17
CA VAL A 176 -9.60 -54.98 17.45
C VAL A 176 -9.17 -53.54 17.09
N HIS A 177 -7.95 -53.14 17.42
CA HIS A 177 -7.43 -51.83 17.09
C HIS A 177 -7.34 -51.64 15.58
N ASP A 178 -6.84 -52.61 14.83
CA ASP A 178 -6.73 -52.59 13.37
C ASP A 178 -8.11 -52.43 12.71
N ALA A 179 -9.09 -53.20 13.18
CA ALA A 179 -10.45 -53.15 12.67
C ALA A 179 -11.15 -51.80 13.00
N GLN A 180 -10.86 -51.23 14.19
CA GLN A 180 -11.36 -49.92 14.56
C GLN A 180 -10.77 -48.83 13.67
N VAL A 181 -9.48 -48.82 13.41
CA VAL A 181 -8.81 -47.90 12.50
C VAL A 181 -9.38 -48.00 11.08
N ALA A 182 -9.66 -49.21 10.62
CA ALA A 182 -10.29 -49.44 9.32
C ALA A 182 -11.70 -48.82 9.25
N LEU A 183 -12.50 -48.97 10.30
CA LEU A 183 -13.82 -48.35 10.43
C LEU A 183 -13.75 -46.83 10.52
N ASP A 184 -12.86 -46.29 11.32
CA ASP A 184 -12.70 -44.85 11.47
C ASP A 184 -12.34 -44.18 10.13
N ARG A 185 -11.56 -44.83 9.28
CA ARG A 185 -11.23 -44.39 7.93
C ARG A 185 -12.42 -44.31 6.97
N ARG A 186 -13.57 -44.92 7.33
CA ARG A 186 -14.84 -44.79 6.58
C ARG A 186 -15.54 -43.47 6.89
N SER A 187 -15.14 -42.75 7.91
CA SER A 187 -15.58 -41.40 8.21
C SER A 187 -14.61 -40.39 7.64
N VAL A 188 -15.10 -39.47 6.81
CA VAL A 188 -14.34 -38.35 6.26
C VAL A 188 -14.48 -37.19 7.22
N VAL A 189 -13.39 -36.76 7.82
CA VAL A 189 -13.38 -35.68 8.84
C VAL A 189 -12.73 -34.41 8.31
N ALA A 190 -13.13 -33.27 8.87
CA ALA A 190 -12.51 -31.97 8.60
C ALA A 190 -11.11 -31.91 9.22
N PRO A 191 -10.03 -31.66 8.47
CA PRO A 191 -8.68 -31.56 9.03
C PRO A 191 -8.44 -30.22 9.74
N ILE A 192 -9.19 -29.18 9.37
CA ILE A 192 -9.14 -27.83 9.95
C ILE A 192 -10.54 -27.31 10.20
N SER A 193 -10.69 -26.33 11.10
CA SER A 193 -11.92 -25.56 11.24
C SER A 193 -12.01 -24.54 10.11
N GLY A 194 -13.22 -24.31 9.59
CA GLY A 194 -13.43 -23.36 8.50
C GLY A 194 -14.78 -23.50 7.82
N ILE A 195 -14.91 -22.92 6.65
CA ILE A 195 -16.13 -22.96 5.83
C ILE A 195 -15.96 -23.98 4.72
N VAL A 196 -16.93 -24.87 4.60
CA VAL A 196 -16.99 -25.88 3.55
C VAL A 196 -17.36 -25.22 2.22
N GLY A 197 -16.59 -25.42 1.20
CA GLY A 197 -16.87 -24.99 -0.17
C GLY A 197 -18.08 -25.74 -0.77
N ILE A 198 -18.24 -25.61 -2.09
CA ILE A 198 -19.25 -26.38 -2.82
C ILE A 198 -18.82 -27.84 -2.84
N LEU A 199 -19.72 -28.74 -2.46
CA LEU A 199 -19.49 -30.17 -2.53
C LEU A 199 -19.60 -30.64 -3.98
N PRO A 200 -18.52 -31.19 -4.58
CA PRO A 200 -18.54 -31.59 -5.99
C PRO A 200 -19.14 -32.98 -6.22
N ILE A 201 -19.45 -33.69 -5.13
CA ILE A 201 -19.91 -35.10 -5.14
C ILE A 201 -21.19 -35.20 -4.35
N GLU A 202 -22.07 -36.09 -4.77
CA GLU A 202 -23.36 -36.40 -4.12
C GLU A 202 -23.31 -37.75 -3.40
N ALA A 203 -24.21 -37.94 -2.42
CA ALA A 203 -24.41 -39.23 -1.79
C ALA A 203 -24.79 -40.29 -2.85
N GLY A 204 -24.29 -41.51 -2.66
CA GLY A 204 -24.43 -42.59 -3.63
C GLY A 204 -23.27 -42.74 -4.61
N ASN A 205 -22.43 -41.73 -4.79
CA ASN A 205 -21.26 -41.81 -5.65
C ASN A 205 -20.15 -42.64 -5.05
N TYR A 206 -19.36 -43.29 -5.90
CA TYR A 206 -18.14 -44.00 -5.47
C TYR A 206 -16.93 -43.03 -5.51
N VAL A 207 -16.16 -43.01 -4.43
CA VAL A 207 -14.97 -42.15 -4.26
C VAL A 207 -13.74 -42.98 -4.00
N THR A 208 -12.59 -42.40 -4.38
CA THR A 208 -11.27 -42.98 -4.14
C THR A 208 -10.48 -42.05 -3.20
N SER A 209 -9.34 -42.50 -2.68
CA SER A 209 -8.44 -41.67 -1.85
C SER A 209 -7.90 -40.41 -2.53
N GLN A 210 -8.08 -40.28 -3.86
CA GLN A 210 -7.69 -39.09 -4.64
C GLN A 210 -8.89 -38.18 -4.97
N SER A 211 -10.12 -38.60 -4.67
CA SER A 211 -11.31 -37.82 -4.94
C SER A 211 -11.43 -36.66 -3.95
N SER A 212 -11.63 -35.45 -4.47
CA SER A 212 -11.92 -34.28 -3.61
C SER A 212 -13.37 -34.37 -3.11
N ILE A 213 -13.56 -34.50 -1.82
CA ILE A 213 -14.87 -34.52 -1.16
C ILE A 213 -15.38 -33.11 -0.89
N ALA A 214 -14.49 -32.25 -0.38
CA ALA A 214 -14.79 -30.86 -0.06
C ALA A 214 -13.49 -30.06 -0.05
N THR A 215 -13.61 -28.74 -0.19
CA THR A 215 -12.54 -27.81 0.16
C THR A 215 -12.97 -27.05 1.40
N ILE A 216 -12.10 -26.93 2.40
CA ILE A 216 -12.36 -26.17 3.62
C ILE A 216 -11.40 -25.00 3.65
N ASP A 217 -11.97 -23.81 3.78
CA ASP A 217 -11.20 -22.56 3.91
C ASP A 217 -11.34 -22.00 5.32
N ASP A 218 -10.23 -21.84 6.01
CA ASP A 218 -10.14 -20.99 7.19
C ASP A 218 -10.07 -19.52 6.73
N ARG A 219 -11.18 -18.81 6.92
CA ARG A 219 -11.32 -17.39 6.57
C ARG A 219 -11.35 -16.47 7.79
N SER A 220 -10.88 -16.93 8.94
CA SER A 220 -10.76 -16.11 10.15
C SER A 220 -9.88 -14.88 9.93
N SER A 221 -8.90 -15.01 9.05
CA SER A 221 -8.12 -13.93 8.46
C SER A 221 -7.90 -14.18 6.97
N ILE A 222 -7.67 -13.11 6.24
CA ILE A 222 -7.29 -13.17 4.82
C ILE A 222 -5.82 -12.78 4.70
N LEU A 223 -5.06 -13.60 4.01
CA LEU A 223 -3.67 -13.32 3.63
C LEU A 223 -3.70 -12.68 2.25
N VAL A 224 -3.18 -11.47 2.13
CA VAL A 224 -3.10 -10.76 0.85
C VAL A 224 -1.68 -10.79 0.35
N ASP A 225 -1.48 -11.43 -0.79
CA ASP A 225 -0.21 -11.48 -1.50
C ASP A 225 -0.12 -10.30 -2.45
N PHE A 226 0.96 -9.52 -2.37
CA PHE A 226 1.22 -8.39 -3.25
C PHE A 226 2.72 -8.24 -3.51
N TRP A 227 3.06 -7.47 -4.54
CA TRP A 227 4.43 -7.28 -4.99
C TRP A 227 4.88 -5.85 -4.78
N VAL A 228 6.03 -5.71 -4.16
CA VAL A 228 6.66 -4.43 -3.79
C VAL A 228 7.87 -4.19 -4.69
N PRO A 229 7.96 -3.06 -5.41
CA PRO A 229 9.16 -2.71 -6.19
C PRO A 229 10.44 -2.71 -5.33
N GLU A 230 11.55 -3.15 -5.91
CA GLU A 230 12.86 -3.31 -5.25
C GLU A 230 13.29 -2.06 -4.45
N ARG A 231 13.00 -0.85 -4.96
CA ARG A 231 13.34 0.41 -4.28
C ARG A 231 12.75 0.54 -2.87
N PHE A 232 11.62 -0.12 -2.60
CA PHE A 232 10.96 -0.13 -1.29
C PHE A 232 11.31 -1.35 -0.44
N ALA A 233 12.04 -2.34 -1.00
CA ALA A 233 12.29 -3.61 -0.32
C ALA A 233 12.97 -3.44 1.05
N ALA A 234 13.91 -2.51 1.17
CA ALA A 234 14.60 -2.23 2.43
C ALA A 234 13.72 -1.54 3.48
N ALA A 235 12.64 -0.87 3.05
CA ALA A 235 11.74 -0.13 3.93
C ALA A 235 10.58 -1.00 4.46
N VAL A 236 10.24 -2.10 3.77
CA VAL A 236 9.19 -3.03 4.21
C VAL A 236 9.71 -3.88 5.37
N LYS A 237 8.94 -3.92 6.45
CA LYS A 237 9.26 -4.70 7.66
C LYS A 237 8.08 -5.58 8.02
N ILE A 238 8.37 -6.70 8.69
CA ILE A 238 7.32 -7.52 9.34
C ILE A 238 6.60 -6.64 10.36
N ASP A 239 5.30 -6.87 10.53
CA ASP A 239 4.37 -6.11 11.37
C ASP A 239 4.14 -4.66 10.93
N ALA A 240 4.67 -4.23 9.77
CA ALA A 240 4.34 -2.94 9.21
C ALA A 240 2.84 -2.88 8.86
N GLU A 241 2.20 -1.78 9.24
CA GLU A 241 0.78 -1.56 8.97
C GLU A 241 0.53 -1.29 7.49
N ILE A 242 -0.53 -1.92 6.97
CA ILE A 242 -1.02 -1.70 5.62
C ILE A 242 -2.50 -1.34 5.64
N SER A 243 -2.93 -0.59 4.66
CA SER A 243 -4.35 -0.36 4.38
C SER A 243 -4.72 -1.16 3.12
N ALA A 244 -5.73 -2.02 3.25
CA ALA A 244 -6.22 -2.86 2.18
C ALA A 244 -7.67 -2.52 1.85
N THR A 245 -7.92 -2.13 0.62
CA THR A 245 -9.25 -1.76 0.13
C THR A 245 -9.69 -2.76 -0.93
N PRO A 246 -10.77 -3.52 -0.72
CA PRO A 246 -11.26 -4.45 -1.74
C PRO A 246 -11.70 -3.68 -2.99
N LEU A 247 -11.29 -4.14 -4.18
CA LEU A 247 -11.70 -3.52 -5.43
C LEU A 247 -13.23 -3.60 -5.64
N ALA A 248 -13.85 -4.64 -5.10
CA ALA A 248 -15.31 -4.81 -5.16
C ALA A 248 -16.09 -3.82 -4.30
N ASN A 249 -15.47 -3.26 -3.25
CA ASN A 249 -16.09 -2.26 -2.37
C ASN A 249 -15.05 -1.19 -1.96
N PRO A 250 -14.81 -0.18 -2.82
CA PRO A 250 -13.80 0.85 -2.58
C PRO A 250 -14.08 1.78 -1.39
N LYS A 251 -15.31 1.73 -0.85
CA LYS A 251 -15.69 2.57 0.30
C LYS A 251 -15.25 1.98 1.64
N GLN A 252 -14.87 0.71 1.68
CA GLN A 252 -14.48 0.02 2.89
C GLN A 252 -13.01 -0.34 2.86
N SER A 253 -12.25 0.19 3.79
CA SER A 253 -10.83 -0.11 3.95
C SER A 253 -10.60 -0.93 5.22
N TYR A 254 -9.69 -1.87 5.14
CA TYR A 254 -9.30 -2.75 6.25
C TYR A 254 -7.84 -2.49 6.59
N THR A 255 -7.55 -2.43 7.86
CA THR A 255 -6.17 -2.41 8.34
C THR A 255 -5.65 -3.83 8.45
N GLY A 256 -4.44 -4.04 7.97
CA GLY A 256 -3.72 -5.29 8.09
C GLY A 256 -2.27 -5.05 8.46
N VAL A 257 -1.53 -6.13 8.68
CA VAL A 257 -0.10 -6.09 8.99
C VAL A 257 0.66 -7.02 8.07
N VAL A 258 1.89 -6.66 7.71
CA VAL A 258 2.79 -7.52 6.96
C VAL A 258 3.12 -8.74 7.81
N SER A 259 2.74 -9.94 7.34
CA SER A 259 2.94 -11.21 8.04
C SER A 259 4.16 -11.97 7.56
N ALA A 260 4.54 -11.79 6.30
CA ALA A 260 5.72 -12.44 5.72
C ALA A 260 6.29 -11.62 4.57
N ILE A 261 7.59 -11.75 4.37
CA ILE A 261 8.34 -11.12 3.30
C ILE A 261 9.20 -12.22 2.69
N ASP A 262 9.18 -12.36 1.36
CA ASP A 262 10.02 -13.33 0.68
C ASP A 262 11.51 -12.98 0.88
N ASN A 263 12.35 -14.00 0.83
CA ASN A 263 13.80 -13.84 0.96
C ASN A 263 14.50 -13.50 -0.36
N ARG A 264 13.76 -13.40 -1.47
CA ARG A 264 14.28 -13.13 -2.81
C ARG A 264 13.48 -12.07 -3.51
N ILE A 265 14.19 -11.27 -4.31
CA ILE A 265 13.60 -10.38 -5.31
C ILE A 265 13.50 -11.15 -6.62
N ASP A 266 12.35 -11.13 -7.26
CA ASP A 266 12.18 -11.70 -8.60
C ASP A 266 12.99 -10.89 -9.61
N GLU A 267 13.93 -11.55 -10.29
CA GLU A 267 14.90 -10.91 -11.19
C GLU A 267 14.24 -10.31 -12.45
N LYS A 268 13.09 -10.85 -12.87
CA LYS A 268 12.40 -10.43 -14.09
C LYS A 268 11.53 -9.20 -13.84
N SER A 269 10.75 -9.23 -12.77
CA SER A 269 9.84 -8.14 -12.42
C SER A 269 10.48 -7.07 -11.53
N ARG A 270 11.65 -7.35 -10.90
CA ARG A 270 12.28 -6.50 -9.91
C ARG A 270 11.36 -6.15 -8.77
N THR A 271 10.62 -7.15 -8.28
CA THR A 271 9.68 -7.02 -7.17
C THR A 271 9.95 -8.03 -6.07
N LEU A 272 9.65 -7.64 -4.86
CA LEU A 272 9.65 -8.47 -3.65
C LEU A 272 8.23 -8.94 -3.37
N TRP A 273 8.04 -10.23 -3.19
CA TRP A 273 6.74 -10.77 -2.76
C TRP A 273 6.54 -10.55 -1.27
N VAL A 274 5.43 -9.94 -0.92
CA VAL A 274 5.05 -9.62 0.45
C VAL A 274 3.65 -10.13 0.71
N GLN A 275 3.44 -10.66 1.89
CA GLN A 275 2.16 -11.14 2.37
C GLN A 275 1.72 -10.32 3.58
N ALA A 276 0.50 -9.82 3.55
CA ALA A 276 -0.13 -9.15 4.67
C ALA A 276 -1.33 -9.95 5.19
N ARG A 277 -1.58 -9.87 6.49
CA ARG A 277 -2.72 -10.49 7.16
C ARG A 277 -3.75 -9.44 7.53
N ILE A 278 -5.01 -9.70 7.17
CA ILE A 278 -6.17 -8.88 7.49
C ILE A 278 -7.14 -9.72 8.32
N ALA A 279 -7.55 -9.23 9.48
CA ALA A 279 -8.58 -9.89 10.28
C ALA A 279 -9.94 -9.86 9.58
N ASN A 280 -10.69 -10.96 9.62
CA ASN A 280 -11.97 -11.10 8.92
C ASN A 280 -13.08 -11.66 9.84
N PRO A 281 -13.35 -11.02 10.98
CA PRO A 281 -14.31 -11.56 11.96
C PRO A 281 -15.75 -11.64 11.45
N SER A 282 -16.11 -10.82 10.46
CA SER A 282 -17.45 -10.77 9.86
C SER A 282 -17.63 -11.69 8.66
N ASP A 283 -16.59 -12.47 8.27
CA ASP A 283 -16.54 -13.29 7.07
C ASP A 283 -16.94 -12.56 5.77
N SER A 284 -16.74 -11.24 5.75
CA SER A 284 -17.08 -10.39 4.60
C SER A 284 -16.06 -10.51 3.47
N LEU A 285 -14.80 -10.85 3.81
CA LEU A 285 -13.73 -11.05 2.85
C LEU A 285 -13.65 -12.52 2.45
N LYS A 286 -13.44 -12.78 1.15
CA LYS A 286 -13.33 -14.13 0.61
C LYS A 286 -11.99 -14.32 -0.09
N ALA A 287 -11.52 -15.56 -0.11
CA ALA A 287 -10.37 -15.94 -0.94
C ALA A 287 -10.66 -15.61 -2.41
N GLY A 288 -9.65 -15.17 -3.15
CA GLY A 288 -9.76 -14.74 -4.55
C GLY A 288 -10.12 -13.27 -4.73
N MET A 289 -10.50 -12.54 -3.69
CA MET A 289 -10.74 -11.09 -3.80
C MET A 289 -9.44 -10.34 -4.10
N SER A 290 -9.55 -9.30 -4.93
CA SER A 290 -8.46 -8.37 -5.21
C SER A 290 -8.55 -7.15 -4.29
N PHE A 291 -7.38 -6.69 -3.84
CA PHE A 291 -7.23 -5.57 -2.91
C PHE A 291 -6.27 -4.54 -3.48
N GLU A 292 -6.60 -3.28 -3.32
CA GLU A 292 -5.63 -2.20 -3.41
C GLU A 292 -4.95 -2.07 -2.06
N ILE A 293 -3.64 -2.31 -2.03
CA ILE A 293 -2.81 -2.19 -0.83
C ILE A 293 -2.12 -0.84 -0.86
N THR A 294 -2.23 -0.12 0.23
CA THR A 294 -1.51 1.12 0.46
C THR A 294 -0.59 0.96 1.65
N MET A 295 0.70 1.22 1.45
CA MET A 295 1.70 1.34 2.52
C MET A 295 2.27 2.75 2.53
N ARG A 296 2.47 3.29 3.72
CA ARG A 296 3.14 4.58 3.93
C ARG A 296 4.47 4.33 4.58
N PHE A 297 5.52 4.84 3.96
CA PHE A 297 6.86 4.80 4.51
C PHE A 297 7.18 6.17 5.09
N PRO A 298 7.53 6.28 6.38
CA PRO A 298 8.06 7.53 6.91
C PRO A 298 9.37 7.82 6.21
N GLY A 299 9.38 8.86 5.41
CA GLY A 299 10.56 9.32 4.71
C GLY A 299 11.35 10.35 5.51
N GLU A 300 12.36 10.91 4.88
CA GLU A 300 13.18 11.96 5.47
C GLU A 300 12.41 13.27 5.59
N THR A 301 12.69 14.01 6.65
CA THR A 301 12.10 15.33 6.90
C THR A 301 13.02 16.40 6.35
N TYR A 302 12.49 17.24 5.47
CA TYR A 302 13.22 18.35 4.87
C TYR A 302 12.58 19.69 5.23
N PRO A 303 13.37 20.78 5.23
CA PRO A 303 12.83 22.13 5.25
C PRO A 303 11.95 22.37 4.02
N ALA A 304 10.77 22.93 4.23
CA ALA A 304 9.80 23.27 3.21
C ALA A 304 9.69 24.78 3.11
N VAL A 305 10.04 25.34 1.95
CA VAL A 305 10.00 26.77 1.67
C VAL A 305 8.93 27.09 0.65
N SER A 306 8.48 28.34 0.64
CA SER A 306 7.58 28.81 -0.41
C SER A 306 8.24 28.72 -1.79
N PRO A 307 7.53 28.29 -2.87
CA PRO A 307 8.07 28.34 -4.22
C PRO A 307 8.56 29.73 -4.64
N LEU A 308 7.97 30.79 -4.08
CA LEU A 308 8.34 32.19 -4.34
C LEU A 308 9.71 32.57 -3.75
N ALA A 309 10.21 31.83 -2.77
CA ALA A 309 11.49 32.10 -2.14
C ALA A 309 12.70 31.57 -2.93
N ILE A 310 12.46 30.69 -3.93
CA ILE A 310 13.54 30.03 -4.66
C ILE A 310 14.03 30.93 -5.79
N MET A 311 15.33 31.24 -5.71
CA MET A 311 16.06 31.99 -6.72
C MET A 311 17.04 31.05 -7.47
N TRP A 312 17.36 31.43 -8.70
CA TRP A 312 18.31 30.72 -9.54
C TRP A 312 19.50 31.61 -9.85
N GLY A 313 20.69 31.14 -9.50
CA GLY A 313 21.96 31.80 -9.80
C GLY A 313 22.83 30.97 -10.74
N SER A 314 24.05 31.42 -10.96
CA SER A 314 25.08 30.69 -11.75
C SER A 314 25.40 29.32 -11.15
N ASP A 315 25.35 29.22 -9.84
CA ASP A 315 25.79 28.03 -9.08
C ASP A 315 24.61 27.11 -8.68
N GLY A 316 23.39 27.42 -9.16
CA GLY A 316 22.18 26.63 -8.89
C GLY A 316 21.10 27.38 -8.14
N ALA A 317 20.21 26.63 -7.52
CA ALA A 317 19.12 27.19 -6.72
C ALA A 317 19.62 27.67 -5.37
N PHE A 318 19.11 28.79 -4.89
CA PHE A 318 19.37 29.34 -3.57
C PHE A 318 18.13 30.04 -3.00
N VAL A 319 18.15 30.29 -1.71
CA VAL A 319 17.17 31.12 -1.02
C VAL A 319 17.88 32.19 -0.19
N TRP A 320 17.17 33.27 0.10
CA TRP A 320 17.60 34.29 1.03
C TRP A 320 17.06 34.00 2.43
N SER A 321 17.93 33.65 3.37
CA SER A 321 17.57 33.47 4.78
C SER A 321 17.91 34.75 5.55
N VAL A 322 17.05 35.16 6.49
CA VAL A 322 17.27 36.32 7.34
C VAL A 322 17.74 35.84 8.71
N VAL A 323 18.97 36.19 9.06
CA VAL A 323 19.59 35.87 10.36
C VAL A 323 20.04 37.19 10.99
N ASP A 324 19.61 37.47 12.22
CA ASP A 324 19.93 38.68 12.97
C ASP A 324 19.69 40.00 12.18
N GLY A 325 18.62 40.04 11.38
CA GLY A 325 18.26 41.20 10.56
C GLY A 325 19.08 41.37 9.29
N ARG A 326 19.93 40.44 8.95
CA ARG A 326 20.74 40.39 7.71
C ARG A 326 20.39 39.27 6.83
N VAL A 327 20.42 39.50 5.53
CA VAL A 327 20.16 38.48 4.51
C VAL A 327 21.42 37.66 4.23
N LYS A 328 21.29 36.34 4.26
CA LYS A 328 22.32 35.38 3.89
C LYS A 328 21.87 34.56 2.70
N GLN A 329 22.71 34.47 1.67
CA GLN A 329 22.48 33.56 0.57
C GLN A 329 22.75 32.13 0.99
N VAL A 330 21.74 31.26 0.93
CA VAL A 330 21.87 29.83 1.27
C VAL A 330 21.62 29.00 0.02
N PRO A 331 22.66 28.33 -0.52
CA PRO A 331 22.48 27.36 -1.61
C PRO A 331 21.58 26.22 -1.17
N VAL A 332 20.66 25.81 -2.05
CA VAL A 332 19.74 24.73 -1.76
C VAL A 332 19.63 23.77 -2.93
N ARG A 333 19.48 22.48 -2.63
CA ARG A 333 19.12 21.46 -3.60
C ARG A 333 17.63 21.17 -3.47
N ILE A 334 16.89 21.29 -4.55
CA ILE A 334 15.45 20.96 -4.56
C ILE A 334 15.33 19.44 -4.52
N VAL A 335 14.68 18.93 -3.47
CA VAL A 335 14.39 17.51 -3.28
C VAL A 335 13.05 17.14 -3.90
N GLN A 336 12.00 17.93 -3.60
CA GLN A 336 10.66 17.71 -4.12
C GLN A 336 9.91 19.05 -4.25
N ARG A 337 9.07 19.15 -5.30
CA ARG A 337 8.14 20.27 -5.48
C ARG A 337 6.71 19.80 -5.25
N ASN A 338 6.03 20.45 -4.32
CA ASN A 338 4.60 20.30 -4.09
C ASN A 338 3.89 21.55 -4.60
N THR A 339 2.54 21.55 -4.59
CA THR A 339 1.75 22.69 -5.06
C THR A 339 1.99 23.97 -4.25
N GLU A 340 2.11 23.86 -2.94
CA GLU A 340 2.22 25.00 -2.02
C GLU A 340 3.64 25.19 -1.45
N THR A 341 4.48 24.18 -1.48
CA THR A 341 5.81 24.18 -0.88
C THR A 341 6.82 23.45 -1.74
N VAL A 342 8.09 23.83 -1.57
CA VAL A 342 9.23 23.13 -2.15
C VAL A 342 10.12 22.64 -1.03
N LEU A 343 10.38 21.33 -1.01
CA LEU A 343 11.28 20.71 -0.07
C LEU A 343 12.71 20.88 -0.56
N VAL A 344 13.56 21.39 0.30
CA VAL A 344 14.93 21.71 -0.04
C VAL A 344 15.90 21.07 0.94
N GLU A 345 17.09 20.74 0.44
CA GLU A 345 18.23 20.31 1.22
C GLU A 345 19.27 21.42 1.18
N GLY A 346 19.73 21.87 2.35
CA GLY A 346 20.69 22.96 2.49
C GLY A 346 20.86 23.36 3.96
N GLU A 347 21.62 24.43 4.21
CA GLU A 347 21.82 24.99 5.56
C GLU A 347 20.60 25.80 6.04
N ILE A 348 19.39 25.24 5.87
CA ILE A 348 18.12 25.82 6.34
C ILE A 348 17.47 24.84 7.31
N ARG A 349 16.88 25.37 8.36
CA ARG A 349 16.13 24.61 9.35
C ARG A 349 14.67 25.05 9.39
N GLY A 350 13.82 24.18 9.87
CA GLY A 350 12.43 24.57 10.18
C GLY A 350 12.40 25.74 11.17
N GLY A 351 11.67 26.79 10.84
CA GLY A 351 11.60 28.03 11.61
C GLY A 351 12.47 29.17 11.08
N ASP A 352 13.45 28.91 10.22
CA ASP A 352 14.28 29.96 9.62
C ASP A 352 13.42 30.88 8.74
N MET A 353 13.65 32.20 8.86
CA MET A 353 12.92 33.19 8.10
C MET A 353 13.48 33.29 6.69
N VAL A 354 12.69 32.96 5.69
CA VAL A 354 13.09 32.98 4.29
C VAL A 354 12.34 34.08 3.54
N VAL A 355 13.06 34.87 2.75
CA VAL A 355 12.50 36.00 2.00
C VAL A 355 11.65 35.48 0.84
N THR A 356 10.44 36.00 0.68
CA THR A 356 9.50 35.67 -0.41
C THR A 356 9.21 36.83 -1.33
N GLU A 357 9.31 38.06 -0.82
CA GLU A 357 9.14 39.27 -1.62
C GLU A 357 10.29 40.25 -1.35
N GLY A 358 10.66 41.04 -2.36
CA GLY A 358 11.81 41.94 -2.29
C GLY A 358 13.15 41.28 -2.66
N LEU A 359 13.12 40.05 -3.17
CA LEU A 359 14.29 39.21 -3.52
C LEU A 359 15.31 39.90 -4.43
N GLN A 360 14.84 40.76 -5.35
CA GLN A 360 15.71 41.45 -6.32
C GLN A 360 16.43 42.70 -5.73
N SER A 361 16.00 43.13 -4.55
CA SER A 361 16.49 44.34 -3.91
C SER A 361 17.54 44.06 -2.85
N VAL A 362 17.86 42.79 -2.58
CA VAL A 362 18.77 42.37 -1.51
C VAL A 362 20.00 41.69 -2.08
N ARG A 363 21.11 41.87 -1.37
CA ARG A 363 22.41 41.20 -1.62
C ARG A 363 22.87 40.49 -0.34
N ASP A 364 23.80 39.59 -0.50
CA ASP A 364 24.35 38.85 0.63
C ASP A 364 24.99 39.81 1.65
N GLY A 365 24.57 39.68 2.89
CA GLY A 365 25.03 40.52 4.02
C GLY A 365 24.22 41.82 4.23
N ASP A 366 23.28 42.19 3.36
CA ASP A 366 22.49 43.42 3.51
C ASP A 366 21.62 43.39 4.78
N GLU A 367 21.53 44.53 5.47
CA GLU A 367 20.52 44.72 6.51
C GLU A 367 19.16 44.96 5.88
N VAL A 368 18.14 44.22 6.38
CA VAL A 368 16.77 44.29 5.85
C VAL A 368 15.78 44.63 6.94
N ARG A 369 14.71 45.32 6.53
CA ARG A 369 13.56 45.54 7.39
C ARG A 369 12.45 44.57 6.99
N ILE A 370 12.05 43.70 7.93
CA ILE A 370 10.95 42.79 7.72
C ILE A 370 9.63 43.58 7.77
N ALA A 371 8.96 43.70 6.61
CA ALA A 371 7.68 44.40 6.51
C ALA A 371 6.52 43.54 7.03
N ASN A 372 6.58 42.26 6.79
CA ASN A 372 5.60 41.29 7.27
C ASN A 372 6.29 39.93 7.47
N ALA A 373 6.07 39.29 8.62
CA ALA A 373 6.54 37.93 8.90
C ALA A 373 5.30 37.01 8.92
N ILE A 374 5.16 36.17 7.92
CA ILE A 374 4.12 35.15 7.87
C ILE A 374 4.68 33.89 8.49
N VAL A 375 4.17 33.52 9.68
CA VAL A 375 4.43 32.19 10.25
C VAL A 375 3.37 31.24 9.69
N PRO A 376 3.75 30.23 8.88
CA PRO A 376 2.80 29.25 8.41
C PRO A 376 2.18 28.59 9.64
N ARG A 377 0.86 28.57 9.75
CA ARG A 377 0.17 27.73 10.71
C ARG A 377 0.59 26.30 10.37
N ALA A 378 1.25 25.62 11.32
CA ALA A 378 1.63 24.23 11.14
C ALA A 378 0.42 23.50 10.50
N ALA A 379 0.63 22.86 9.36
CA ALA A 379 -0.38 22.05 8.73
C ALA A 379 -0.73 20.93 9.72
N GLU A 380 -1.79 21.19 10.49
CA GLU A 380 -2.43 20.21 11.36
C GLU A 380 -2.78 19.04 10.44
N ALA A 381 -2.24 17.87 10.76
CA ALA A 381 -2.37 16.66 9.99
C ALA A 381 -3.83 16.52 9.51
N ALA A 382 -4.04 16.69 8.21
CA ALA A 382 -5.31 16.40 7.56
C ALA A 382 -5.56 14.89 7.65
N GLY A 383 -6.25 14.48 8.71
CA GLY A 383 -6.55 13.10 9.03
C GLY A 383 -7.71 13.00 10.00
N ALA A 384 -8.86 13.59 9.64
CA ALA A 384 -10.12 13.14 10.19
C ALA A 384 -11.19 13.31 9.11
N PRO A 385 -11.80 12.25 8.61
CA PRO A 385 -13.04 12.35 7.87
C PRO A 385 -14.14 12.57 8.90
N THR A 386 -14.78 13.73 8.86
CA THR A 386 -16.10 13.94 9.45
C THR A 386 -17.12 13.13 8.67
N GLN A 387 -17.83 12.25 9.39
CA GLN A 387 -19.12 11.58 9.20
C GLN A 387 -19.52 11.13 7.79
#